data_e3390f9e3a04f93cf1bf7f669d430b32
#
_entry.id   e3390f9e3a04f93cf1bf7f669d430b32
#
_cell.length_a   1.000
_cell.length_b   1.000
_cell.length_c   1.000
_cell.angle_alpha   90.00
_cell.angle_beta   90.00
_cell.angle_gamma   90.00
#
_symmetry.space_group_name_H-M   'P 1'
#
loop_
_entity.id
_entity.type
_entity.pdbx_description
1 polymer ?
#
loop_
_entity_poly.entity_id
_entity_poly.type
_entity_poly.pdbx_seq_one_letter_code
_entity_poly.pdbx_strand_id
1 'polypeptide(L)'
;MLGLLLIAAAVDACSLLTAQEIEAVQRERPQLSKPSAQPGGDLAVRQCFYQLPTFSKSISLEVTSGPAAKAYWQKAFHGKRAREEDEEAEAKEEPERVRGLGEEAYWTGSVRLGGLYVLEKGSILRLSIGGAEAKDAKLKKLRALARSALKRL
;
A
#
# COMPACT_ATOMS: atom_id res chain seq x y z
N MET A 1 -17.22 30.21 -23.99
CA MET A 1 -17.30 29.45 -22.72
C MET A 1 -16.00 28.67 -22.57
N LEU A 2 -15.11 29.13 -21.68
CA LEU A 2 -13.89 28.43 -21.38
C LEU A 2 -14.24 27.34 -20.36
N GLY A 3 -14.31 26.09 -20.80
CA GLY A 3 -14.44 24.95 -19.90
C GLY A 3 -13.15 24.83 -19.09
N LEU A 4 -13.23 25.11 -17.80
CA LEU A 4 -12.17 24.85 -16.85
C LEU A 4 -12.06 23.33 -16.74
N LEU A 5 -11.12 22.72 -17.45
CA LEU A 5 -10.72 21.34 -17.17
C LEU A 5 -10.05 21.36 -15.79
N LEU A 6 -10.81 20.95 -14.79
CA LEU A 6 -10.24 20.55 -13.50
C LEU A 6 -9.39 19.29 -13.77
N ILE A 7 -8.11 19.50 -14.05
CA ILE A 7 -7.14 18.41 -14.00
C ILE A 7 -7.03 18.08 -12.51
N ALA A 8 -7.66 16.97 -12.10
CA ALA A 8 -7.46 16.44 -10.77
C ALA A 8 -5.95 16.21 -10.60
N ALA A 9 -5.33 16.98 -9.71
CA ALA A 9 -3.92 16.81 -9.40
C ALA A 9 -3.71 15.38 -8.90
N ALA A 10 -2.80 14.66 -9.56
CA ALA A 10 -2.45 13.31 -9.17
C ALA A 10 -1.84 13.33 -7.77
N VAL A 11 -2.26 12.38 -6.91
CA VAL A 11 -1.78 12.26 -5.53
C VAL A 11 -0.26 12.00 -5.54
N ASP A 12 0.49 12.83 -4.83
CA ASP A 12 1.91 12.59 -4.58
C ASP A 12 2.02 11.54 -3.46
N ALA A 13 2.53 10.37 -3.79
CA ALA A 13 2.66 9.26 -2.84
C ALA A 13 3.53 9.63 -1.63
N CYS A 14 4.57 10.45 -1.83
CA CYS A 14 5.43 10.89 -0.73
C CYS A 14 4.78 11.91 0.22
N SER A 15 3.67 12.51 -0.16
CA SER A 15 2.91 13.42 0.72
C SER A 15 1.91 12.72 1.63
N LEU A 16 1.72 11.41 1.47
CA LEU A 16 0.74 10.66 2.24
C LEU A 16 1.16 10.37 3.68
N LEU A 17 2.45 10.39 3.96
CA LEU A 17 3.00 10.25 5.31
C LEU A 17 3.96 11.37 5.62
N THR A 18 3.88 11.92 6.83
CA THR A 18 4.85 12.89 7.31
C THR A 18 6.02 12.22 8.01
N ALA A 19 7.16 12.92 8.07
CA ALA A 19 8.33 12.43 8.81
C ALA A 19 8.02 12.17 10.29
N GLN A 20 7.16 13.00 10.89
CA GLN A 20 6.74 12.82 12.28
C GLN A 20 5.90 11.57 12.49
N GLU A 21 5.00 11.25 11.56
CA GLU A 21 4.18 10.04 11.62
C GLU A 21 5.04 8.78 11.50
N ILE A 22 6.02 8.81 10.61
CA ILE A 22 6.98 7.71 10.45
C ILE A 22 7.83 7.53 11.70
N GLU A 23 8.35 8.62 12.26
CA GLU A 23 9.14 8.60 13.49
C GLU A 23 8.33 8.05 14.67
N ALA A 24 7.08 8.41 14.79
CA ALA A 24 6.20 7.91 15.85
C ALA A 24 6.06 6.39 15.82
N VAL A 25 6.07 5.79 14.64
CA VAL A 25 5.91 4.34 14.45
C VAL A 25 7.24 3.61 14.45
N GLN A 26 8.23 4.13 13.73
CA GLN A 26 9.52 3.46 13.51
C GLN A 26 10.63 3.91 14.44
N ARG A 27 10.42 4.97 15.22
CA ARG A 27 11.42 5.57 16.12
C ARG A 27 12.63 6.18 15.39
N GLU A 28 12.52 6.36 14.09
CA GLU A 28 13.52 7.00 13.23
C GLU A 28 12.82 7.87 12.21
N ARG A 29 13.45 8.97 11.86
CA ARG A 29 12.95 9.84 10.78
C ARG A 29 13.53 9.40 9.44
N PRO A 30 12.77 9.51 8.34
CA PRO A 30 13.34 9.23 7.03
C PRO A 30 14.46 10.21 6.69
N GLN A 31 15.54 9.69 6.13
CA GLN A 31 16.63 10.48 5.57
C GLN A 31 16.30 10.98 4.18
N LEU A 32 15.50 10.21 3.44
CA LEU A 32 15.21 10.45 2.04
C LEU A 32 13.85 9.84 1.69
N SER A 33 13.09 10.57 0.89
CA SER A 33 11.84 10.08 0.30
C SER A 33 11.99 10.06 -1.21
N LYS A 34 11.89 8.87 -1.81
CA LYS A 34 12.10 8.66 -3.25
C LYS A 34 10.76 8.40 -3.94
N PRO A 35 10.24 9.36 -4.70
CA PRO A 35 9.03 9.14 -5.47
C PRO A 35 9.33 8.38 -6.76
N SER A 36 8.40 7.55 -7.20
CA SER A 36 8.37 6.99 -8.53
C SER A 36 6.91 6.87 -9.00
N ALA A 37 6.73 6.86 -10.31
CA ALA A 37 5.39 6.76 -10.88
C ALA A 37 5.44 5.99 -12.18
N GLN A 38 4.41 5.15 -12.39
CA GLN A 38 4.13 4.50 -13.65
C GLN A 38 2.78 5.01 -14.15
N PRO A 39 2.76 5.95 -15.11
CA PRO A 39 1.52 6.41 -15.67
C PRO A 39 0.88 5.28 -16.50
N GLY A 40 -0.39 5.02 -16.25
CA GLY A 40 -1.17 4.06 -17.00
C GLY A 40 -2.52 4.68 -17.33
N GLY A 41 -3.20 4.21 -18.38
CA GLY A 41 -4.54 4.68 -18.72
C GLY A 41 -5.55 4.34 -17.65
N ASP A 42 -5.79 3.04 -17.45
CA ASP A 42 -6.80 2.53 -16.53
C ASP A 42 -6.27 2.27 -15.11
N LEU A 43 -4.97 2.06 -14.97
CA LEU A 43 -4.27 1.88 -13.71
C LEU A 43 -3.01 2.75 -13.69
N ALA A 44 -2.96 3.69 -12.79
CA ALA A 44 -1.77 4.49 -12.51
C ALA A 44 -1.19 4.07 -11.18
N VAL A 45 0.13 3.84 -11.12
CA VAL A 45 0.82 3.44 -9.90
C VAL A 45 1.77 4.55 -9.49
N ARG A 46 1.69 4.99 -8.25
CA ARG A 46 2.57 5.96 -7.64
C ARG A 46 3.17 5.38 -6.38
N GLN A 47 4.46 5.55 -6.21
CA GLN A 47 5.19 4.96 -5.11
C GLN A 47 6.00 6.02 -4.38
N CYS A 48 6.20 5.79 -3.09
CA CYS A 48 7.20 6.49 -2.30
C CYS A 48 7.98 5.48 -1.46
N PHE A 49 9.29 5.53 -1.57
CA PHE A 49 10.18 4.80 -0.70
C PHE A 49 10.76 5.76 0.34
N TYR A 50 10.41 5.56 1.60
CA TYR A 50 10.95 6.32 2.72
C TYR A 50 12.14 5.56 3.29
N GLN A 51 13.33 6.06 2.99
CA GLN A 51 14.57 5.45 3.46
C GLN A 51 14.90 5.95 4.87
N LEU A 52 14.99 5.01 5.81
CA LEU A 52 15.37 5.28 7.19
C LEU A 52 16.85 4.97 7.42
N PRO A 53 17.47 5.56 8.46
CA PRO A 53 18.85 5.24 8.84
C PRO A 53 19.08 3.74 8.99
N THR A 54 18.19 3.03 9.68
CA THR A 54 18.16 1.57 9.66
C THR A 54 17.40 1.11 8.43
N PHE A 55 18.11 0.65 7.42
CA PHE A 55 17.53 0.33 6.11
C PHE A 55 16.34 -0.64 6.18
N SER A 56 16.43 -1.65 7.04
CA SER A 56 15.34 -2.63 7.22
C SER A 56 14.06 -2.04 7.79
N LYS A 57 14.11 -0.84 8.37
CA LYS A 57 12.94 -0.12 8.87
C LYS A 57 12.32 0.80 7.81
N SER A 58 12.91 0.89 6.63
CA SER A 58 12.39 1.70 5.53
C SER A 58 10.98 1.27 5.13
N ILE A 59 10.20 2.20 4.63
CA ILE A 59 8.79 1.99 4.31
C ILE A 59 8.59 2.15 2.82
N SER A 60 7.93 1.19 2.21
CA SER A 60 7.42 1.29 0.83
C SER A 60 5.94 1.58 0.87
N LEU A 61 5.54 2.64 0.19
CA LEU A 61 4.15 3.04 0.02
C LEU A 61 3.82 3.08 -1.47
N GLU A 62 2.70 2.49 -1.84
CA GLU A 62 2.23 2.45 -3.22
C GLU A 62 0.74 2.79 -3.28
N VAL A 63 0.36 3.63 -4.23
CA VAL A 63 -1.04 3.92 -4.53
C VAL A 63 -1.33 3.54 -5.96
N THR A 64 -2.26 2.63 -6.13
CA THR A 64 -2.82 2.25 -7.43
C THR A 64 -4.18 2.91 -7.58
N SER A 65 -4.35 3.69 -8.62
CA SER A 65 -5.58 4.44 -8.88
C SER A 65 -5.99 4.33 -10.34
N GLY A 66 -7.18 4.81 -10.64
CA GLY A 66 -7.73 4.80 -11.99
C GLY A 66 -9.01 3.96 -12.09
N PRO A 67 -9.70 4.02 -13.25
CA PRO A 67 -10.99 3.35 -13.43
C PRO A 67 -10.95 1.84 -13.21
N ALA A 68 -9.81 1.19 -13.47
CA ALA A 68 -9.68 -0.26 -13.34
C ALA A 68 -9.23 -0.72 -11.94
N ALA A 69 -8.96 0.19 -11.00
CA ALA A 69 -8.42 -0.17 -9.68
C ALA A 69 -9.38 -1.07 -8.88
N LYS A 70 -10.66 -0.73 -8.86
CA LYS A 70 -11.66 -1.53 -8.14
C LYS A 70 -11.82 -2.92 -8.74
N ALA A 71 -11.84 -3.04 -10.07
CA ALA A 71 -11.90 -4.34 -10.74
C ALA A 71 -10.65 -5.17 -10.45
N TYR A 72 -9.49 -4.53 -10.44
CA TYR A 72 -8.24 -5.17 -10.05
C TYR A 72 -8.31 -5.72 -8.62
N TRP A 73 -8.83 -4.94 -7.68
CA TRP A 73 -9.03 -5.35 -6.29
C TRP A 73 -9.93 -6.58 -6.18
N GLN A 74 -11.06 -6.55 -6.88
CA GLN A 74 -12.01 -7.66 -6.88
C GLN A 74 -11.35 -8.96 -7.39
N LYS A 75 -10.58 -8.86 -8.46
CA LYS A 75 -9.86 -10.00 -9.02
C LYS A 75 -8.78 -10.50 -8.07
N ALA A 76 -8.05 -9.60 -7.41
CA ALA A 76 -6.95 -9.98 -6.51
C ALA A 76 -7.43 -10.63 -5.22
N PHE A 77 -8.54 -10.14 -4.64
CA PHE A 77 -8.98 -10.56 -3.31
C PHE A 77 -10.32 -11.31 -3.28
N HIS A 78 -11.12 -11.22 -4.33
CA HIS A 78 -12.43 -11.87 -4.44
C HIS A 78 -12.58 -12.77 -5.66
N GLY A 79 -11.55 -12.83 -6.50
CA GLY A 79 -11.55 -13.72 -7.64
C GLY A 79 -11.50 -15.18 -7.21
N LYS A 80 -12.15 -16.04 -7.98
CA LYS A 80 -11.89 -17.47 -7.87
C LYS A 80 -10.43 -17.68 -8.27
N ARG A 81 -9.58 -17.96 -7.31
CA ARG A 81 -8.23 -18.42 -7.63
C ARG A 81 -8.38 -19.69 -8.44
N ALA A 82 -7.67 -19.77 -9.54
CA ALA A 82 -7.46 -21.02 -10.24
C ALA A 82 -6.59 -21.92 -9.34
N ARG A 83 -7.18 -22.42 -8.24
CA ARG A 83 -6.52 -23.36 -7.31
C ARG A 83 -6.20 -24.69 -7.97
N GLU A 84 -6.82 -24.94 -9.10
CA GLU A 84 -6.74 -26.23 -9.79
C GLU A 84 -5.56 -26.31 -10.77
N GLU A 85 -4.95 -25.18 -11.17
CA GLU A 85 -3.86 -25.18 -12.14
C GLU A 85 -2.46 -25.05 -11.50
N ASP A 86 -2.38 -24.72 -10.21
CA ASP A 86 -1.13 -24.46 -9.50
C ASP A 86 -0.92 -25.39 -8.30
N GLU A 87 -1.18 -26.68 -8.43
CA GLU A 87 -0.85 -27.65 -7.38
C GLU A 87 0.67 -27.71 -7.07
N GLU A 88 1.51 -27.15 -7.92
CA GLU A 88 2.96 -27.07 -7.73
C GLU A 88 3.45 -25.69 -7.24
N ALA A 89 2.63 -24.67 -7.23
CA ALA A 89 3.00 -23.40 -6.61
C ALA A 89 2.99 -23.60 -5.09
N GLU A 90 4.16 -23.43 -4.46
CA GLU A 90 4.27 -23.36 -3.00
C GLU A 90 3.09 -22.57 -2.44
N ALA A 91 2.42 -23.12 -1.43
CA ALA A 91 1.23 -22.55 -0.83
C ALA A 91 1.47 -21.07 -0.52
N LYS A 92 1.04 -20.21 -1.44
CA LYS A 92 0.94 -18.77 -1.16
C LYS A 92 -0.04 -18.66 -0.01
N GLU A 93 0.43 -18.11 1.12
CA GLU A 93 -0.45 -17.83 2.23
C GLU A 93 -1.66 -17.05 1.73
N GLU A 94 -2.85 -17.48 2.08
CA GLU A 94 -4.06 -16.78 1.71
C GLU A 94 -4.07 -15.38 2.32
N PRO A 95 -4.55 -14.35 1.59
CA PRO A 95 -4.70 -13.03 2.17
C PRO A 95 -5.54 -13.07 3.43
N GLU A 96 -5.04 -12.44 4.49
CA GLU A 96 -5.73 -12.34 5.75
C GLU A 96 -6.50 -11.03 5.86
N ARG A 97 -7.77 -11.11 6.13
CA ARG A 97 -8.61 -9.92 6.29
C ARG A 97 -8.16 -9.09 7.48
N VAL A 98 -7.97 -7.80 7.23
CA VAL A 98 -7.67 -6.80 8.27
C VAL A 98 -8.88 -5.87 8.40
N ARG A 99 -9.47 -5.83 9.58
CA ARG A 99 -10.69 -5.06 9.84
C ARG A 99 -10.39 -3.65 10.33
N GLY A 100 -11.29 -2.72 10.02
CA GLY A 100 -11.23 -1.36 10.55
C GLY A 100 -10.32 -0.41 9.77
N LEU A 101 -9.98 -0.74 8.53
CA LEU A 101 -9.20 0.09 7.63
C LEU A 101 -9.90 0.23 6.28
N GLY A 102 -10.13 1.47 5.85
CA GLY A 102 -10.75 1.76 4.57
C GLY A 102 -12.07 1.03 4.35
N GLU A 103 -12.43 0.80 3.12
CA GLU A 103 -13.59 -0.02 2.76
C GLU A 103 -13.28 -1.51 3.00
N GLU A 104 -12.06 -1.92 2.71
CA GLU A 104 -11.60 -3.30 2.81
C GLU A 104 -10.08 -3.32 2.91
N ALA A 105 -9.52 -4.25 3.66
CA ALA A 105 -8.07 -4.40 3.78
C ALA A 105 -7.65 -5.85 3.98
N TYR A 106 -6.46 -6.18 3.45
CA TYR A 106 -5.86 -7.50 3.57
C TYR A 106 -4.36 -7.41 3.83
N TRP A 107 -3.88 -8.31 4.68
CA TRP A 107 -2.46 -8.64 4.74
C TRP A 107 -2.19 -9.80 3.79
N THR A 108 -1.14 -9.70 3.00
CA THR A 108 -0.71 -10.80 2.13
C THR A 108 0.80 -10.88 2.05
N GLY A 109 1.30 -12.09 1.90
CA GLY A 109 2.72 -12.37 1.77
C GLY A 109 3.35 -12.95 3.03
N SER A 110 4.65 -13.11 2.99
CA SER A 110 5.45 -13.60 4.12
C SER A 110 5.76 -12.46 5.11
N VAL A 111 6.30 -12.83 6.27
CA VAL A 111 6.76 -11.85 7.26
C VAL A 111 7.78 -10.87 6.67
N ARG A 112 8.65 -11.33 5.78
CA ARG A 112 9.69 -10.49 5.16
C ARG A 112 9.18 -9.69 3.96
N LEU A 113 8.29 -10.29 3.16
CA LEU A 113 7.81 -9.74 1.90
C LEU A 113 6.33 -9.34 1.94
N GLY A 114 5.73 -9.40 3.12
CA GLY A 114 4.33 -9.10 3.28
C GLY A 114 4.01 -7.62 3.18
N GLY A 115 2.77 -7.33 2.83
CA GLY A 115 2.25 -5.97 2.75
C GLY A 115 0.81 -5.88 3.21
N LEU A 116 0.45 -4.69 3.65
CA LEU A 116 -0.92 -4.32 3.96
C LEU A 116 -1.53 -3.61 2.75
N TYR A 117 -2.62 -4.15 2.26
CA TYR A 117 -3.38 -3.59 1.14
C TYR A 117 -4.70 -3.04 1.64
N VAL A 118 -5.04 -1.83 1.24
CA VAL A 118 -6.28 -1.16 1.66
C VAL A 118 -6.97 -0.56 0.44
N LEU A 119 -8.26 -0.87 0.29
CA LEU A 119 -9.12 -0.22 -0.69
C LEU A 119 -9.83 0.97 -0.03
N GLU A 120 -9.69 2.14 -0.63
CA GLU A 120 -10.35 3.37 -0.17
C GLU A 120 -10.62 4.31 -1.35
N LYS A 121 -11.85 4.78 -1.48
CA LYS A 121 -12.25 5.76 -2.50
C LYS A 121 -11.80 5.39 -3.93
N GLY A 122 -11.89 4.12 -4.30
CA GLY A 122 -11.48 3.65 -5.62
C GLY A 122 -9.97 3.56 -5.84
N SER A 123 -9.17 3.76 -4.81
CA SER A 123 -7.71 3.61 -4.85
C SER A 123 -7.25 2.47 -3.95
N ILE A 124 -6.12 1.89 -4.29
CA ILE A 124 -5.49 0.81 -3.51
C ILE A 124 -4.21 1.35 -2.91
N LEU A 125 -4.16 1.39 -1.59
CA LEU A 125 -2.95 1.71 -0.83
C LEU A 125 -2.25 0.41 -0.46
N ARG A 126 -0.94 0.32 -0.72
CA ARG A 126 -0.10 -0.76 -0.25
C ARG A 126 1.02 -0.19 0.61
N LEU A 127 1.20 -0.75 1.78
CA LEU A 127 2.29 -0.42 2.71
C LEU A 127 3.06 -1.66 3.08
N SER A 128 4.39 -1.55 3.08
CA SER A 128 5.27 -2.61 3.56
C SER A 128 6.47 -2.04 4.31
N ILE A 129 6.94 -2.82 5.28
CA ILE A 129 8.14 -2.55 6.08
C ILE A 129 9.03 -3.78 5.97
N GLY A 130 10.34 -3.58 5.78
CA GLY A 130 11.31 -4.66 5.77
C GLY A 130 11.60 -5.22 7.17
N GLY A 131 12.62 -6.06 7.27
CA GLY A 131 13.08 -6.61 8.53
C GLY A 131 12.37 -7.87 8.99
N ALA A 132 12.85 -8.42 10.09
CA ALA A 132 12.44 -9.72 10.62
C ALA A 132 11.48 -9.65 11.82
N GLU A 133 10.83 -8.50 12.04
CA GLU A 133 9.81 -8.39 13.09
C GLU A 133 8.67 -9.38 12.86
N ALA A 134 8.08 -9.86 13.94
CA ALA A 134 6.89 -10.71 13.87
C ALA A 134 5.74 -10.00 13.14
N LYS A 135 4.92 -10.78 12.46
CA LYS A 135 3.78 -10.30 11.66
C LYS A 135 2.88 -9.35 12.46
N ASP A 136 2.53 -9.71 13.69
CA ASP A 136 1.62 -8.90 14.50
C ASP A 136 2.21 -7.52 14.83
N ALA A 137 3.50 -7.45 15.10
CA ALA A 137 4.20 -6.18 15.33
C ALA A 137 4.24 -5.34 14.07
N LYS A 138 4.57 -5.94 12.93
CA LYS A 138 4.54 -5.26 11.63
C LYS A 138 3.15 -4.75 11.29
N LEU A 139 2.14 -5.59 11.45
CA LEU A 139 0.77 -5.23 11.12
C LEU A 139 0.26 -4.08 11.98
N LYS A 140 0.62 -4.05 13.26
CA LYS A 140 0.28 -2.92 14.14
C LYS A 140 0.87 -1.61 13.63
N LYS A 141 2.13 -1.62 13.22
CA LYS A 141 2.82 -0.45 12.64
C LYS A 141 2.19 -0.03 11.31
N LEU A 142 1.95 -0.99 10.43
CA LEU A 142 1.33 -0.73 9.13
C LEU A 142 -0.10 -0.19 9.26
N ARG A 143 -0.87 -0.66 10.23
CA ARG A 143 -2.20 -0.10 10.52
C ARG A 143 -2.12 1.37 10.90
N ALA A 144 -1.18 1.74 11.77
CA ALA A 144 -1.02 3.13 12.19
C ALA A 144 -0.64 4.02 11.01
N LEU A 145 0.30 3.58 10.18
CA LEU A 145 0.72 4.30 8.97
C LEU A 145 -0.43 4.39 7.95
N ALA A 146 -1.17 3.31 7.76
CA ALA A 146 -2.31 3.29 6.85
C ALA A 146 -3.38 4.29 7.26
N ARG A 147 -3.71 4.38 8.54
CA ARG A 147 -4.68 5.36 9.04
C ARG A 147 -4.26 6.80 8.73
N SER A 148 -2.98 7.10 8.89
CA SER A 148 -2.45 8.41 8.55
C SER A 148 -2.52 8.69 7.05
N ALA A 149 -2.10 7.73 6.22
CA ALA A 149 -2.10 7.89 4.77
C ALA A 149 -3.53 8.00 4.19
N LEU A 150 -4.47 7.21 4.70
CA LEU A 150 -5.85 7.20 4.21
C LEU A 150 -6.56 8.54 4.40
N LYS A 151 -6.18 9.33 5.39
CA LYS A 151 -6.73 10.67 5.60
C LYS A 151 -6.40 11.64 4.47
N ARG A 152 -5.34 11.35 3.70
CA ARG A 152 -4.83 12.20 2.63
C ARG A 152 -5.09 11.64 1.24
N LEU A 153 -5.74 10.51 1.15
CA LEU A 153 -6.11 9.87 -0.10
C LEU A 153 -7.30 10.55 -0.78
#